data_f4e2a34d72e78c248889c377a8410c62
#
_entry.id   f4e2a34d72e78c248889c377a8410c62
#
_cell.length_a   1.000
_cell.length_b   1.000
_cell.length_c   1.000
_cell.angle_alpha   90.00
_cell.angle_beta   90.00
_cell.angle_gamma   90.00
#
_symmetry.space_group_name_H-M   'P 1'
#
loop_
_entity.id
_entity.type
_entity.pdbx_description
1 polymer ?
#
loop_
_entity_poly.entity_id
_entity_poly.type
_entity_poly.pdbx_seq_one_letter_code
_entity_poly.pdbx_strand_id
1 'polypeptide(L)'
;MYVGNVLLKKNLNIKSKKEGPDFIVGDKIYIECVAPTKGDPKNPNSVPDPFIATSPDEMIAQPVPDNQMILRISQVIHDKGLDQYQKWKNKAWFKADNPFILTINVADLGYVEEPEMPNVIKTLFGFESLQINLRTGKSSYSARNEIKKSNDSSVPVRYFLNSDFNFLSGVLFSEEYVLSHPENLGDDCFFVNNPFAINPVEEKFISCFRNWKAHKTIDGLVSVRLIR
;
A
#
# COMPACT_ATOMS: atom_id res chain seq x y z
N MET A 1 4.82 -9.35 12.19
CA MET A 1 5.69 -9.09 13.37
C MET A 1 6.51 -7.80 13.24
N TYR A 2 7.10 -7.46 12.09
CA TYR A 2 7.87 -6.23 11.87
C TYR A 2 7.10 -4.96 12.25
N VAL A 3 5.91 -4.75 11.69
CA VAL A 3 5.05 -3.58 11.97
C VAL A 3 4.74 -3.41 13.46
N GLY A 4 4.47 -4.50 14.20
CA GLY A 4 4.26 -4.41 15.65
C GLY A 4 5.46 -3.81 16.39
N ASN A 5 6.68 -4.19 15.99
CA ASN A 5 7.90 -3.63 16.57
C ASN A 5 8.08 -2.15 16.20
N VAL A 6 7.74 -1.76 14.96
CA VAL A 6 7.74 -0.36 14.53
C VAL A 6 6.77 0.46 15.39
N LEU A 7 5.54 -0.01 15.56
CA LEU A 7 4.53 0.69 16.37
C LEU A 7 4.99 0.87 17.83
N LEU A 8 5.58 -0.18 18.42
CA LEU A 8 6.16 -0.09 19.78
C LEU A 8 7.33 0.89 19.85
N LYS A 9 8.24 0.87 18.86
CA LYS A 9 9.37 1.81 18.80
C LYS A 9 8.92 3.26 18.68
N LYS A 10 7.79 3.51 18.02
CA LYS A 10 7.14 4.84 17.93
C LYS A 10 6.32 5.18 19.20
N ASN A 11 6.46 4.41 20.28
CA ASN A 11 5.75 4.59 21.58
C ASN A 11 4.22 4.56 21.45
N LEU A 12 3.70 3.79 20.49
CA LEU A 12 2.26 3.60 20.34
C LEU A 12 1.79 2.46 21.24
N ASN A 13 0.68 2.72 21.98
CA ASN A 13 0.06 1.69 22.78
C ASN A 13 -0.71 0.72 21.89
N ILE A 14 -0.21 -0.49 21.72
CA ILE A 14 -0.79 -1.52 20.88
C ILE A 14 -1.34 -2.69 21.68
N LYS A 15 -2.44 -3.24 21.19
CA LYS A 15 -3.04 -4.49 21.67
C LYS A 15 -3.25 -5.41 20.46
N SER A 16 -3.12 -6.72 20.66
CA SER A 16 -3.49 -7.75 19.69
C SER A 16 -4.65 -8.56 20.26
N LYS A 17 -5.54 -9.05 19.41
CA LYS A 17 -6.65 -9.93 19.78
C LYS A 17 -6.59 -11.23 19.01
N LYS A 18 -7.12 -12.31 19.61
CA LYS A 18 -7.25 -13.61 18.95
C LYS A 18 -8.18 -13.56 17.73
N GLU A 19 -9.25 -12.76 17.82
CA GLU A 19 -10.20 -12.51 16.75
C GLU A 19 -10.28 -11.00 16.53
N GLY A 20 -9.99 -10.54 15.33
CA GLY A 20 -10.01 -9.11 14.96
C GLY A 20 -8.77 -8.69 14.20
N PRO A 21 -8.49 -7.39 14.17
CA PRO A 21 -7.30 -6.86 13.51
C PRO A 21 -6.02 -7.31 14.23
N ASP A 22 -4.93 -7.39 13.49
CA ASP A 22 -3.62 -7.77 14.04
C ASP A 22 -3.21 -6.86 15.20
N PHE A 23 -3.51 -5.56 15.07
CA PHE A 23 -3.26 -4.59 16.13
C PHE A 23 -4.43 -3.61 16.30
N ILE A 24 -4.59 -3.17 17.55
CA ILE A 24 -5.44 -2.02 17.93
C ILE A 24 -4.54 -1.01 18.61
N VAL A 25 -4.45 0.20 18.05
CA VAL A 25 -3.63 1.28 18.60
C VAL A 25 -4.50 2.24 19.39
N GLY A 26 -4.14 2.49 20.65
CA GLY A 26 -4.84 3.43 21.54
C GLY A 26 -6.33 3.13 21.74
N ASP A 27 -6.74 1.87 21.60
CA ASP A 27 -8.15 1.41 21.62
C ASP A 27 -9.06 2.03 20.54
N LYS A 28 -8.48 2.70 19.53
CA LYS A 28 -9.21 3.47 18.54
C LYS A 28 -8.90 3.08 17.09
N ILE A 29 -7.67 2.72 16.75
CA ILE A 29 -7.24 2.48 15.37
C ILE A 29 -7.08 0.98 15.16
N TYR A 30 -7.77 0.44 14.17
CA TYR A 30 -7.64 -0.95 13.74
C TYR A 30 -6.57 -1.07 12.65
N ILE A 31 -5.64 -2.00 12.81
CA ILE A 31 -4.57 -2.25 11.83
C ILE A 31 -4.58 -3.73 11.46
N GLU A 32 -4.80 -4.03 10.20
CA GLU A 32 -4.62 -5.35 9.60
C GLU A 32 -3.34 -5.36 8.80
N CYS A 33 -2.53 -6.42 8.94
CA CYS A 33 -1.24 -6.55 8.29
C CYS A 33 -1.25 -7.67 7.25
N VAL A 34 -0.63 -7.42 6.12
CA VAL A 34 -0.51 -8.40 5.04
C VAL A 34 0.80 -8.23 4.29
N ALA A 35 1.35 -9.36 3.83
CA ALA A 35 2.46 -9.39 2.87
C ALA A 35 1.98 -10.13 1.61
N PRO A 36 1.81 -9.45 0.47
CA PRO A 36 1.53 -10.12 -0.78
C PRO A 36 2.73 -10.99 -1.18
N THR A 37 2.45 -12.21 -1.63
CA THR A 37 3.46 -13.10 -2.19
C THR A 37 3.47 -12.99 -3.70
N LYS A 38 4.54 -13.45 -4.35
CA LYS A 38 4.66 -13.46 -5.83
C LYS A 38 3.53 -14.23 -6.52
N GLY A 39 2.96 -15.23 -5.87
CA GLY A 39 1.92 -16.12 -6.42
C GLY A 39 2.49 -17.43 -6.96
N ASP A 40 1.65 -18.21 -7.63
CA ASP A 40 2.06 -19.46 -8.26
C ASP A 40 2.93 -19.15 -9.50
N PRO A 41 4.17 -19.65 -9.59
CA PRO A 41 5.04 -19.41 -10.76
C PRO A 41 4.46 -19.87 -12.11
N LYS A 42 3.51 -20.80 -12.09
CA LYS A 42 2.80 -21.27 -13.29
C LYS A 42 1.72 -20.31 -13.77
N ASN A 43 1.33 -19.35 -12.95
CA ASN A 43 0.31 -18.36 -13.29
C ASN A 43 0.99 -17.15 -13.97
N PRO A 44 0.65 -16.78 -15.21
CA PRO A 44 1.26 -15.65 -15.91
C PRO A 44 0.98 -14.28 -15.27
N ASN A 45 0.02 -14.21 -14.33
CA ASN A 45 -0.25 -13.00 -13.56
C ASN A 45 0.55 -12.91 -12.24
N SER A 46 1.38 -13.91 -11.95
CA SER A 46 2.28 -13.89 -10.80
C SER A 46 3.50 -13.03 -11.07
N VAL A 47 4.08 -12.49 -10.01
CA VAL A 47 5.33 -11.74 -10.10
C VAL A 47 6.46 -12.73 -10.41
N PRO A 48 7.21 -12.58 -11.52
CA PRO A 48 8.32 -13.46 -11.84
C PRO A 48 9.45 -13.30 -10.80
N ASP A 49 10.32 -14.28 -10.72
CA ASP A 49 11.54 -14.12 -9.93
C ASP A 49 12.49 -13.13 -10.61
N PRO A 50 13.14 -12.23 -9.88
CA PRO A 50 14.14 -11.35 -10.46
C PRO A 50 15.33 -12.17 -10.94
N PHE A 51 15.96 -11.72 -12.02
CA PHE A 51 17.25 -12.28 -12.43
C PHE A 51 18.30 -11.95 -11.36
N ILE A 52 19.08 -12.95 -10.99
CA ILE A 52 20.18 -12.80 -10.04
C ILE A 52 21.48 -12.86 -10.84
N ALA A 53 22.33 -11.84 -10.67
CA ALA A 53 23.68 -11.86 -11.27
C ALA A 53 24.46 -13.07 -10.78
N THR A 54 25.10 -13.77 -11.69
CA THR A 54 25.91 -14.97 -11.39
C THR A 54 27.35 -14.62 -11.05
N SER A 55 27.76 -13.38 -11.35
CA SER A 55 29.06 -12.83 -10.96
C SER A 55 28.94 -11.37 -10.51
N PRO A 56 29.89 -10.86 -9.68
CA PRO A 56 29.88 -9.47 -9.25
C PRO A 56 30.04 -8.42 -10.38
N ASP A 57 30.60 -8.83 -11.49
CA ASP A 57 30.85 -7.95 -12.65
C ASP A 57 29.66 -7.92 -13.62
N GLU A 58 28.65 -8.75 -13.39
CA GLU A 58 27.47 -8.84 -14.24
C GLU A 58 26.43 -7.79 -13.87
N MET A 59 26.20 -6.81 -14.74
CA MET A 59 25.08 -5.88 -14.63
C MET A 59 23.86 -6.40 -15.36
N ILE A 60 22.81 -6.76 -14.63
CA ILE A 60 21.54 -7.22 -15.20
C ILE A 60 20.53 -6.08 -15.14
N ALA A 61 20.11 -5.60 -16.30
CA ALA A 61 18.97 -4.70 -16.41
C ALA A 61 17.71 -5.54 -16.72
N GLN A 62 16.71 -5.46 -15.86
CA GLN A 62 15.43 -6.12 -16.06
C GLN A 62 14.28 -5.14 -15.80
N PRO A 63 13.17 -5.23 -16.56
CA PRO A 63 12.00 -4.41 -16.29
C PRO A 63 11.34 -4.83 -14.97
N VAL A 64 10.87 -3.86 -14.19
CA VAL A 64 10.02 -4.13 -13.03
C VAL A 64 8.66 -4.59 -13.53
N PRO A 65 8.12 -5.73 -13.05
CA PRO A 65 6.82 -6.26 -13.48
C PRO A 65 5.66 -5.53 -12.78
N ASP A 66 5.54 -4.23 -12.99
CA ASP A 66 4.58 -3.35 -12.32
C ASP A 66 3.15 -3.90 -12.33
N ASN A 67 2.68 -4.40 -13.48
CA ASN A 67 1.31 -4.90 -13.60
C ASN A 67 1.07 -6.11 -12.70
N GLN A 68 1.99 -7.07 -12.66
CA GLN A 68 1.89 -8.24 -11.80
C GLN A 68 1.97 -7.84 -10.31
N MET A 69 2.87 -6.91 -9.95
CA MET A 69 2.98 -6.41 -8.59
C MET A 69 1.69 -5.70 -8.16
N ILE A 70 1.12 -4.83 -9.01
CA ILE A 70 -0.15 -4.15 -8.73
C ILE A 70 -1.30 -5.16 -8.62
N LEU A 71 -1.34 -6.22 -9.42
CA LEU A 71 -2.34 -7.29 -9.27
C LEU A 71 -2.26 -7.98 -7.90
N ARG A 72 -1.05 -8.24 -7.38
CA ARG A 72 -0.84 -8.82 -6.03
C ARG A 72 -1.25 -7.86 -4.92
N ILE A 73 -0.89 -6.57 -5.05
CA ILE A 73 -1.29 -5.52 -4.11
C ILE A 73 -2.82 -5.33 -4.15
N SER A 74 -3.43 -5.31 -5.34
CA SER A 74 -4.90 -5.24 -5.49
C SER A 74 -5.61 -6.40 -4.80
N GLN A 75 -5.08 -7.62 -4.95
CA GLN A 75 -5.65 -8.80 -4.30
C GLN A 75 -5.68 -8.65 -2.78
N VAL A 76 -4.57 -8.23 -2.16
CA VAL A 76 -4.54 -8.11 -0.69
C VAL A 76 -5.38 -6.95 -0.18
N ILE A 77 -5.51 -5.85 -0.94
CA ILE A 77 -6.44 -4.77 -0.60
C ILE A 77 -7.89 -5.27 -0.59
N HIS A 78 -8.26 -6.11 -1.56
CA HIS A 78 -9.58 -6.71 -1.60
C HIS A 78 -9.78 -7.72 -0.47
N ASP A 79 -8.93 -8.74 -0.38
CA ASP A 79 -9.10 -9.87 0.54
C ASP A 79 -8.96 -9.44 2.02
N LYS A 80 -7.97 -8.61 2.32
CA LYS A 80 -7.66 -8.16 3.69
C LYS A 80 -8.27 -6.79 4.02
N GLY A 81 -8.37 -5.91 3.07
CA GLY A 81 -9.07 -4.64 3.25
C GLY A 81 -10.58 -4.87 3.28
N LEU A 82 -11.19 -5.21 2.14
CA LEU A 82 -12.65 -5.25 2.01
C LEU A 82 -13.28 -6.46 2.70
N ASP A 83 -12.87 -7.69 2.35
CA ASP A 83 -13.54 -8.91 2.84
C ASP A 83 -13.39 -9.06 4.34
N GLN A 84 -12.21 -8.74 4.88
CA GLN A 84 -11.99 -8.82 6.31
C GLN A 84 -12.77 -7.74 7.07
N TYR A 85 -12.81 -6.51 6.57
CA TYR A 85 -13.63 -5.44 7.12
C TYR A 85 -15.13 -5.84 7.14
N GLN A 86 -15.65 -6.42 6.05
CA GLN A 86 -17.04 -6.87 5.96
C GLN A 86 -17.36 -7.97 7.00
N LYS A 87 -16.42 -8.87 7.29
CA LYS A 87 -16.55 -9.89 8.33
C LYS A 87 -16.59 -9.29 9.73
N TRP A 88 -15.84 -8.19 9.96
CA TRP A 88 -15.73 -7.58 11.29
C TRP A 88 -16.83 -6.58 11.62
N LYS A 89 -17.35 -5.85 10.65
CA LYS A 89 -18.32 -4.77 10.87
C LYS A 89 -19.56 -5.17 11.66
N ASN A 90 -19.92 -6.47 11.64
CA ASN A 90 -21.07 -7.00 12.37
C ASN A 90 -20.69 -7.65 13.72
N LYS A 91 -19.43 -7.60 14.13
CA LYS A 91 -18.97 -8.16 15.40
C LYS A 91 -19.20 -7.18 16.55
N ALA A 92 -19.63 -7.67 17.72
CA ALA A 92 -19.95 -6.84 18.88
C ALA A 92 -18.76 -5.98 19.39
N TRP A 93 -17.53 -6.39 19.14
CA TRP A 93 -16.34 -5.65 19.53
C TRP A 93 -15.92 -4.56 18.52
N PHE A 94 -16.48 -4.58 17.30
CA PHE A 94 -16.11 -3.65 16.24
C PHE A 94 -16.84 -2.32 16.41
N LYS A 95 -16.10 -1.23 16.33
CA LYS A 95 -16.62 0.14 16.37
C LYS A 95 -16.47 0.76 14.99
N ALA A 96 -17.59 1.04 14.33
CA ALA A 96 -17.61 1.57 12.97
C ALA A 96 -16.94 2.96 12.84
N ASP A 97 -16.88 3.72 13.93
CA ASP A 97 -16.26 5.05 13.96
C ASP A 97 -14.74 5.03 14.14
N ASN A 98 -14.17 3.85 14.36
CA ASN A 98 -12.72 3.71 14.48
C ASN A 98 -12.05 3.68 13.09
N PRO A 99 -10.95 4.43 12.89
CA PRO A 99 -10.14 4.31 11.69
C PRO A 99 -9.66 2.87 11.45
N PHE A 100 -9.70 2.44 10.18
CA PHE A 100 -9.17 1.16 9.75
C PHE A 100 -7.99 1.38 8.79
N ILE A 101 -6.84 0.79 9.10
CA ILE A 101 -5.60 0.88 8.33
C ILE A 101 -5.24 -0.52 7.85
N LEU A 102 -4.91 -0.64 6.57
CA LEU A 102 -4.27 -1.82 6.02
C LEU A 102 -2.75 -1.59 5.96
N THR A 103 -1.98 -2.50 6.53
CA THR A 103 -0.52 -2.48 6.40
C THR A 103 -0.10 -3.50 5.36
N ILE A 104 0.67 -3.06 4.36
CA ILE A 104 1.14 -3.88 3.25
C ILE A 104 2.66 -3.89 3.24
N ASN A 105 3.28 -5.06 3.42
CA ASN A 105 4.72 -5.22 3.21
C ASN A 105 4.95 -5.89 1.86
N VAL A 106 5.57 -5.16 0.91
CA VAL A 106 5.77 -5.64 -0.47
C VAL A 106 7.14 -6.28 -0.70
N ALA A 107 7.98 -6.43 0.33
CA ALA A 107 9.32 -6.99 0.22
C ALA A 107 9.35 -8.36 -0.49
N ASP A 108 8.39 -9.25 -0.20
CA ASP A 108 8.30 -10.59 -0.80
C ASP A 108 8.04 -10.59 -2.32
N LEU A 109 7.69 -9.45 -2.91
CA LEU A 109 7.60 -9.32 -4.37
C LEU A 109 8.99 -9.29 -5.03
N GLY A 110 10.04 -8.93 -4.29
CA GLY A 110 11.45 -9.12 -4.67
C GLY A 110 12.00 -8.14 -5.68
N TYR A 111 11.34 -7.02 -5.91
CA TYR A 111 11.79 -5.94 -6.79
C TYR A 111 11.95 -4.64 -6.01
N VAL A 112 12.98 -3.87 -6.37
CA VAL A 112 13.12 -2.50 -5.91
C VAL A 112 12.15 -1.63 -6.69
N GLU A 113 11.28 -0.95 -5.97
CA GLU A 113 10.28 -0.07 -6.58
C GLU A 113 10.85 1.32 -6.90
N GLU A 114 10.15 2.05 -7.77
CA GLU A 114 10.46 3.45 -8.05
C GLU A 114 10.14 4.31 -6.82
N PRO A 115 11.14 4.95 -6.16
CA PRO A 115 10.91 5.67 -4.90
C PRO A 115 9.93 6.84 -5.03
N GLU A 116 9.82 7.42 -6.25
CA GLU A 116 8.95 8.57 -6.52
C GLU A 116 7.50 8.16 -6.81
N MET A 117 7.25 6.89 -7.18
CA MET A 117 5.90 6.39 -7.46
C MET A 117 5.80 4.88 -7.22
N PRO A 118 5.80 4.43 -5.96
CA PRO A 118 5.67 3.01 -5.61
C PRO A 118 4.38 2.38 -6.14
N ASN A 119 4.40 1.06 -6.40
CA ASN A 119 3.25 0.33 -6.91
C ASN A 119 2.03 0.37 -5.97
N VAL A 120 2.25 0.51 -4.67
CA VAL A 120 1.17 0.77 -3.71
C VAL A 120 0.44 2.08 -4.05
N ILE A 121 1.17 3.16 -4.34
CA ILE A 121 0.59 4.46 -4.73
C ILE A 121 -0.12 4.35 -6.09
N LYS A 122 0.52 3.69 -7.08
CA LYS A 122 -0.11 3.42 -8.39
C LYS A 122 -1.44 2.68 -8.22
N THR A 123 -1.48 1.69 -7.33
CA THR A 123 -2.70 0.90 -7.04
C THR A 123 -3.79 1.72 -6.37
N LEU A 124 -3.45 2.51 -5.35
CA LEU A 124 -4.43 3.27 -4.56
C LEU A 124 -5.08 4.41 -5.36
N PHE A 125 -4.32 5.05 -6.26
CA PHE A 125 -4.80 6.23 -7.02
C PHE A 125 -4.95 5.99 -8.52
N GLY A 126 -4.52 4.85 -9.04
CA GLY A 126 -4.60 4.49 -10.46
C GLY A 126 -3.61 5.26 -11.32
N PHE A 127 -2.43 5.58 -10.82
CA PHE A 127 -1.37 6.13 -11.65
C PHE A 127 -0.76 5.04 -12.54
N GLU A 128 -0.41 5.41 -13.77
CA GLU A 128 0.12 4.47 -14.76
C GLU A 128 1.54 4.84 -15.17
N SER A 129 1.68 5.83 -16.03
CA SER A 129 2.97 6.23 -16.60
C SER A 129 3.21 7.72 -16.48
N LEU A 130 4.47 8.09 -16.25
CA LEU A 130 4.91 9.48 -16.29
C LEU A 130 4.91 9.97 -17.74
N GLN A 131 4.18 11.03 -18.01
CA GLN A 131 4.15 11.73 -19.27
C GLN A 131 4.89 13.06 -19.13
N ILE A 132 5.84 13.31 -20.02
CA ILE A 132 6.61 14.56 -20.05
C ILE A 132 6.29 15.27 -21.35
N ASN A 133 5.77 16.49 -21.25
CA ASN A 133 5.61 17.35 -22.42
C ASN A 133 6.95 18.03 -22.74
N LEU A 134 7.62 17.55 -23.79
CA LEU A 134 8.97 18.01 -24.16
C LEU A 134 9.01 19.49 -24.54
N ARG A 135 7.89 20.10 -24.95
CA ARG A 135 7.84 21.51 -25.33
C ARG A 135 7.72 22.44 -24.12
N THR A 136 6.99 22.01 -23.09
CA THR A 136 6.70 22.83 -21.90
C THR A 136 7.46 22.43 -20.66
N GLY A 137 8.14 21.26 -20.68
CA GLY A 137 8.80 20.65 -19.52
C GLY A 137 7.83 20.17 -18.43
N LYS A 138 6.52 20.29 -18.62
CA LYS A 138 5.54 19.82 -17.64
C LYS A 138 5.41 18.32 -17.68
N SER A 139 5.32 17.71 -16.49
CA SER A 139 5.08 16.29 -16.31
C SER A 139 3.75 16.04 -15.62
N SER A 140 3.15 14.90 -15.92
CA SER A 140 1.93 14.39 -15.28
C SER A 140 1.90 12.88 -15.38
N TYR A 141 1.21 12.21 -14.45
CA TYR A 141 0.94 10.78 -14.58
C TYR A 141 -0.36 10.57 -15.35
N SER A 142 -0.36 9.61 -16.30
CA SER A 142 -1.60 9.09 -16.86
C SER A 142 -2.36 8.31 -15.80
N ALA A 143 -3.67 8.19 -15.98
CA ALA A 143 -4.54 7.46 -15.05
C ALA A 143 -5.09 6.21 -15.73
N ARG A 144 -5.19 5.11 -14.96
CA ARG A 144 -5.89 3.90 -15.35
C ARG A 144 -6.92 3.49 -14.30
N ASN A 145 -8.02 2.88 -14.74
CA ASN A 145 -9.07 2.42 -13.85
C ASN A 145 -8.94 0.93 -13.51
N GLU A 146 -8.23 0.18 -14.34
CA GLU A 146 -8.12 -1.29 -14.25
C GLU A 146 -6.81 -1.79 -14.83
N ILE A 147 -6.45 -3.02 -14.44
CA ILE A 147 -5.36 -3.79 -15.03
C ILE A 147 -5.94 -5.06 -15.62
N LYS A 148 -5.54 -5.39 -16.85
CA LYS A 148 -5.91 -6.64 -17.50
C LYS A 148 -5.01 -7.79 -17.02
N LYS A 149 -5.64 -8.91 -16.72
CA LYS A 149 -4.96 -10.19 -16.53
C LYS A 149 -4.67 -10.85 -17.87
N SER A 150 -3.85 -11.90 -17.85
CA SER A 150 -3.51 -12.70 -19.04
C SER A 150 -4.70 -13.37 -19.73
N ASN A 151 -5.83 -13.52 -19.03
CA ASN A 151 -7.09 -14.06 -19.56
C ASN A 151 -8.10 -12.96 -19.94
N ASP A 152 -7.63 -11.74 -20.18
CA ASP A 152 -8.41 -10.54 -20.52
C ASP A 152 -9.42 -10.07 -19.45
N SER A 153 -9.52 -10.73 -18.30
CA SER A 153 -10.31 -10.20 -17.20
C SER A 153 -9.63 -8.99 -16.57
N SER A 154 -10.41 -8.01 -16.14
CA SER A 154 -9.92 -6.76 -15.55
C SER A 154 -9.99 -6.81 -14.03
N VAL A 155 -9.00 -6.22 -13.38
CA VAL A 155 -8.97 -5.95 -11.94
C VAL A 155 -8.99 -4.44 -11.74
N PRO A 156 -9.96 -3.90 -10.98
CA PRO A 156 -10.01 -2.48 -10.71
C PRO A 156 -8.79 -2.03 -9.88
N VAL A 157 -8.35 -0.82 -10.14
CA VAL A 157 -7.41 -0.06 -9.31
C VAL A 157 -8.07 1.24 -8.87
N ARG A 158 -7.34 2.19 -8.27
CA ARG A 158 -7.88 3.46 -7.76
C ARG A 158 -8.75 3.27 -6.51
N TYR A 159 -8.33 2.40 -5.62
CA TYR A 159 -9.09 2.04 -4.43
C TYR A 159 -9.49 3.24 -3.57
N PHE A 160 -8.62 4.24 -3.40
CA PHE A 160 -8.96 5.46 -2.65
C PHE A 160 -9.89 6.42 -3.41
N LEU A 161 -10.13 6.20 -4.69
CA LEU A 161 -11.08 6.96 -5.50
C LEU A 161 -12.41 6.20 -5.71
N ASN A 162 -12.54 5.00 -5.12
CA ASN A 162 -13.75 4.20 -5.13
C ASN A 162 -14.45 4.30 -3.76
N SER A 163 -15.71 4.75 -3.77
CA SER A 163 -16.52 4.93 -2.56
C SER A 163 -16.68 3.67 -1.71
N ASP A 164 -16.61 2.48 -2.32
CA ASP A 164 -16.69 1.20 -1.61
C ASP A 164 -15.53 0.99 -0.63
N PHE A 165 -14.45 1.76 -0.78
CA PHE A 165 -13.25 1.72 0.07
C PHE A 165 -13.11 2.94 0.99
N ASN A 166 -14.13 3.78 1.13
CA ASN A 166 -14.10 4.93 2.05
C ASN A 166 -14.02 4.52 3.54
N PHE A 167 -14.28 3.26 3.87
CA PHE A 167 -14.02 2.70 5.19
C PHE A 167 -12.53 2.57 5.52
N LEU A 168 -11.67 2.43 4.50
CA LEU A 168 -10.22 2.32 4.64
C LEU A 168 -9.63 3.71 4.86
N SER A 169 -9.12 3.95 6.07
CA SER A 169 -8.63 5.28 6.49
C SER A 169 -7.26 5.62 5.91
N GLY A 170 -6.48 4.61 5.59
CA GLY A 170 -5.17 4.74 4.98
C GLY A 170 -4.48 3.40 4.82
N VAL A 171 -3.34 3.44 4.15
CA VAL A 171 -2.43 2.31 3.96
C VAL A 171 -1.08 2.69 4.55
N LEU A 172 -0.53 1.81 5.40
CA LEU A 172 0.86 1.85 5.83
C LEU A 172 1.62 0.81 5.02
N PHE A 173 2.68 1.18 4.30
CA PHE A 173 3.43 0.22 3.52
C PHE A 173 4.94 0.27 3.81
N SER A 174 5.61 -0.85 3.56
CA SER A 174 7.05 -1.05 3.72
C SER A 174 7.53 -1.98 2.61
N GLU A 175 8.78 -1.80 2.19
CA GLU A 175 9.46 -2.57 1.16
C GLU A 175 10.60 -3.43 1.73
N GLU A 176 10.77 -3.41 3.07
CA GLU A 176 11.92 -4.02 3.73
C GLU A 176 11.57 -5.31 4.49
N TYR A 177 12.53 -6.21 4.55
CA TYR A 177 12.46 -7.40 5.40
C TYR A 177 12.88 -7.08 6.84
N VAL A 178 12.48 -7.96 7.76
CA VAL A 178 12.90 -7.87 9.17
C VAL A 178 14.44 -7.84 9.32
N LEU A 179 15.17 -8.50 8.41
CA LEU A 179 16.64 -8.60 8.46
C LEU A 179 17.36 -7.49 7.70
N SER A 180 16.65 -6.76 6.82
CA SER A 180 17.19 -5.64 6.02
C SER A 180 16.62 -4.29 6.41
N HIS A 181 15.96 -4.22 7.58
CA HIS A 181 15.37 -2.97 8.04
C HIS A 181 16.41 -1.86 8.22
N PRO A 182 16.01 -0.59 8.07
CA PRO A 182 16.91 0.54 8.28
C PRO A 182 17.39 0.63 9.74
N GLU A 183 18.48 1.36 9.99
CA GLU A 183 19.04 1.57 11.32
C GLU A 183 17.97 2.07 12.31
N ASN A 184 17.15 3.02 11.88
CA ASN A 184 15.98 3.45 12.65
C ASN A 184 14.75 2.65 12.18
N LEU A 185 14.29 1.76 13.00
CA LEU A 185 13.13 0.91 12.71
C LEU A 185 11.90 1.74 12.36
N GLY A 186 11.36 1.52 11.15
CA GLY A 186 10.18 2.20 10.63
C GLY A 186 10.48 3.41 9.72
N ASP A 187 11.76 3.75 9.45
CA ASP A 187 12.09 4.77 8.45
C ASP A 187 11.76 4.33 7.02
N ASP A 188 11.59 3.03 6.80
CA ASP A 188 11.08 2.39 5.59
C ASP A 188 9.54 2.37 5.49
N CYS A 189 8.86 2.76 6.57
CA CYS A 189 7.41 2.75 6.62
C CYS A 189 6.80 4.06 6.13
N PHE A 190 5.92 3.97 5.14
CA PHE A 190 5.23 5.10 4.56
C PHE A 190 3.73 4.99 4.80
N PHE A 191 3.13 6.05 5.33
CA PHE A 191 1.69 6.15 5.48
C PHE A 191 1.07 6.92 4.32
N VAL A 192 -0.02 6.40 3.77
CA VAL A 192 -0.82 7.04 2.72
C VAL A 192 -2.22 7.26 3.25
N ASN A 193 -2.64 8.51 3.42
CA ASN A 193 -4.00 8.79 3.85
C ASN A 193 -5.00 8.61 2.71
N ASN A 194 -6.19 8.08 3.04
CA ASN A 194 -7.32 8.12 2.11
C ASN A 194 -8.05 9.48 2.26
N PRO A 195 -8.04 10.35 1.23
CA PRO A 195 -8.69 11.67 1.32
C PRO A 195 -10.22 11.60 1.33
N PHE A 196 -10.80 10.41 1.13
CA PHE A 196 -12.24 10.14 1.14
C PHE A 196 -12.66 9.28 2.33
N ALA A 197 -11.75 9.01 3.28
CA ALA A 197 -12.06 8.18 4.43
C ALA A 197 -13.23 8.73 5.25
N ILE A 198 -14.15 7.83 5.64
CA ILE A 198 -15.24 8.17 6.57
C ILE A 198 -14.66 8.49 7.96
N ASN A 199 -13.68 7.70 8.39
CA ASN A 199 -13.00 7.86 9.66
C ASN A 199 -11.50 8.16 9.42
N PRO A 200 -11.11 9.41 9.21
CA PRO A 200 -9.72 9.74 8.96
C PRO A 200 -8.83 9.47 10.18
N VAL A 201 -7.58 9.14 9.93
CA VAL A 201 -6.58 8.93 10.97
C VAL A 201 -6.12 10.27 11.54
N GLU A 202 -5.93 10.35 12.86
CA GLU A 202 -5.40 11.55 13.52
C GLU A 202 -3.98 11.87 13.07
N GLU A 203 -3.66 13.15 12.90
CA GLU A 203 -2.33 13.63 12.45
C GLU A 203 -1.20 13.13 13.37
N LYS A 204 -1.46 12.99 14.67
CA LYS A 204 -0.52 12.44 15.65
C LYS A 204 -0.02 11.03 15.28
N PHE A 205 -0.90 10.18 14.73
CA PHE A 205 -0.49 8.85 14.27
C PHE A 205 0.28 8.96 12.97
N ILE A 206 -0.22 9.76 12.02
CA ILE A 206 0.40 9.95 10.70
C ILE A 206 1.83 10.45 10.82
N SER A 207 2.08 11.41 11.73
CA SER A 207 3.41 12.01 11.95
C SER A 207 4.47 11.04 12.51
N CYS A 208 4.06 9.84 12.93
CA CYS A 208 5.00 8.79 13.32
C CYS A 208 5.74 8.16 12.13
N PHE A 209 5.27 8.39 10.90
CA PHE A 209 5.77 7.75 9.68
C PHE A 209 6.11 8.81 8.62
N ARG A 210 6.95 8.43 7.65
CA ARG A 210 7.01 9.18 6.40
C ARG A 210 5.64 9.08 5.74
N ASN A 211 5.17 10.15 5.09
CA ASN A 211 3.82 10.08 4.57
C ASN A 211 3.67 10.59 3.14
N TRP A 212 2.80 9.91 2.40
CA TRP A 212 2.26 10.34 1.13
C TRP A 212 0.94 11.04 1.39
N LYS A 213 0.95 12.36 1.36
CA LYS A 213 -0.24 13.16 1.63
C LYS A 213 -1.10 13.29 0.38
N ALA A 214 -2.30 12.75 0.45
CA ALA A 214 -3.33 12.90 -0.56
C ALA A 214 -4.40 13.89 -0.09
N HIS A 215 -4.82 14.79 -0.95
CA HIS A 215 -5.91 15.74 -0.68
C HIS A 215 -6.71 16.06 -1.94
N LYS A 216 -7.99 16.38 -1.75
CA LYS A 216 -8.85 16.85 -2.83
C LYS A 216 -8.44 18.27 -3.23
N THR A 217 -8.33 18.52 -4.52
CA THR A 217 -8.10 19.84 -5.06
C THR A 217 -9.44 20.55 -5.34
N ILE A 218 -9.41 21.86 -5.55
CA ILE A 218 -10.62 22.68 -5.76
C ILE A 218 -11.37 22.26 -7.03
N ASP A 219 -10.67 21.79 -8.04
CA ASP A 219 -11.20 21.28 -9.31
C ASP A 219 -11.68 19.81 -9.25
N GLY A 220 -11.72 19.21 -8.05
CA GLY A 220 -12.21 17.85 -7.81
C GLY A 220 -11.21 16.74 -8.13
N LEU A 221 -9.97 17.07 -8.47
CA LEU A 221 -8.89 16.12 -8.64
C LEU A 221 -8.31 15.69 -7.28
N VAL A 222 -7.43 14.72 -7.29
CA VAL A 222 -6.63 14.35 -6.11
C VAL A 222 -5.17 14.64 -6.39
N SER A 223 -4.56 15.42 -5.52
CA SER A 223 -3.11 15.62 -5.48
C SER A 223 -2.48 14.68 -4.47
N VAL A 224 -1.40 14.03 -4.86
CA VAL A 224 -0.66 13.09 -4.02
C VAL A 224 0.81 13.49 -4.02
N ARG A 225 1.42 13.63 -2.85
CA ARG A 225 2.83 13.98 -2.73
C ARG A 225 3.48 13.34 -1.50
N LEU A 226 4.74 12.94 -1.64
CA LEU A 226 5.55 12.53 -0.52
C LEU A 226 5.92 13.76 0.33
N ILE A 227 5.66 13.70 1.62
CA ILE A 227 6.11 14.71 2.60
C ILE A 227 7.40 14.16 3.20
N ARG A 228 8.48 14.89 2.98
CA ARG A 228 9.82 14.59 3.52
C ARG A 228 10.00 15.22 4.88
#